data_bb2c26542ed919baeca3f5f828e4252c
#
_entry.id   bb2c26542ed919baeca3f5f828e4252c
#
_cell.length_a   1.000
_cell.length_b   1.000
_cell.length_c   1.000
_cell.angle_alpha   90.00
_cell.angle_beta   90.00
_cell.angle_gamma   90.00
#
_symmetry.space_group_name_H-M   'P 1'
#
loop_
_entity.id
_entity.type
_entity.pdbx_description
1 polymer ?
#
loop_
_entity_poly.entity_id
_entity_poly.type
_entity_poly.pdbx_seq_one_letter_code
_entity_poly.pdbx_strand_id
1 'polypeptide(L)'
;MIKILSPVISAQSVFSKALLCKVASLFLLFAFSSFSHAADKLNIGITLQPYYSYVKAVVGDKAEILPLVDAGFNPHNYQPQPNDLRRLREMDVIVVNGIGHDDFAMKVIQAANRSDLIVIEANKDVPLLPAMGQSVGDGAVNPHTFVGLSTTIQKVYTIANEMAKIDPENARYYRANARKYATTFRKMKHNAMMTLGDLDTAGMTVATTHNAYGYLLQEFGVDVATVIEPAHGVEPSASQLQETIEKIRKSGIDVLFYELNMPNRYVDTIEKATGVQLYRFSHMTHGPYEAEKVEVETRENLNTLVEAMKFAAEKKGS
;
A
#
# COMPACT_ATOMS: atom_id res chain seq x y z
N MET A 1 31.09 -34.70 93.85
CA MET A 1 29.79 -34.13 93.46
C MET A 1 30.04 -33.06 92.37
N ILE A 2 29.94 -33.40 91.09
CA ILE A 2 30.17 -32.45 90.02
C ILE A 2 28.83 -32.24 89.37
N LYS A 3 28.31 -31.00 89.36
CA LYS A 3 27.09 -30.58 88.68
C LYS A 3 27.46 -30.19 87.25
N ILE A 4 26.93 -30.90 86.32
CA ILE A 4 27.02 -30.59 84.88
C ILE A 4 25.83 -29.65 84.58
N LEU A 5 26.11 -28.42 84.17
CA LEU A 5 25.11 -27.47 83.61
C LEU A 5 25.08 -27.65 82.12
N SER A 6 23.94 -28.07 81.56
CA SER A 6 23.65 -28.08 80.17
C SER A 6 23.16 -26.73 79.70
N PRO A 7 23.61 -26.20 78.57
CA PRO A 7 23.04 -24.98 78.00
C PRO A 7 21.73 -25.25 77.23
N VAL A 8 20.66 -24.66 77.66
CA VAL A 8 19.38 -24.63 76.91
C VAL A 8 19.54 -23.57 75.83
N ILE A 9 19.76 -24.03 74.57
CA ILE A 9 19.71 -23.15 73.43
C ILE A 9 18.23 -22.89 73.08
N SER A 10 17.83 -21.64 73.20
CA SER A 10 16.46 -21.16 72.96
C SER A 10 16.10 -21.30 71.51
N ALA A 11 15.14 -22.15 71.14
CA ALA A 11 14.61 -22.39 69.83
C ALA A 11 13.88 -21.17 69.22
N GLN A 12 13.68 -20.10 69.98
CA GLN A 12 12.95 -18.90 69.52
C GLN A 12 13.73 -17.99 68.55
N SER A 13 15.07 -18.01 68.53
CA SER A 13 15.86 -17.10 67.69
C SER A 13 16.01 -17.58 66.24
N VAL A 14 15.81 -18.89 65.98
CA VAL A 14 15.94 -19.45 64.61
C VAL A 14 14.68 -19.25 63.77
N PHE A 15 13.49 -19.27 64.42
CA PHE A 15 12.23 -19.06 63.71
C PHE A 15 12.03 -17.62 63.21
N SER A 16 12.55 -16.62 63.95
CA SER A 16 12.46 -15.21 63.55
C SER A 16 13.31 -14.86 62.33
N LYS A 17 14.51 -15.43 62.21
CA LYS A 17 15.39 -15.17 61.04
C LYS A 17 14.92 -15.84 59.76
N ALA A 18 14.34 -17.05 59.84
CA ALA A 18 13.76 -17.74 58.69
C ALA A 18 12.50 -17.06 58.16
N LEU A 19 11.69 -16.44 59.02
CA LEU A 19 10.50 -15.70 58.61
C LEU A 19 10.86 -14.37 57.96
N LEU A 20 11.87 -13.63 58.50
CA LEU A 20 12.37 -12.40 57.87
C LEU A 20 12.98 -12.63 56.51
N CYS A 21 13.74 -13.72 56.29
CA CYS A 21 14.27 -14.06 54.96
C CYS A 21 13.18 -14.41 53.96
N LYS A 22 12.12 -15.11 54.36
CA LYS A 22 10.99 -15.42 53.45
C LYS A 22 10.17 -14.19 53.08
N VAL A 23 9.97 -13.26 54.01
CA VAL A 23 9.27 -12.00 53.74
C VAL A 23 10.11 -11.08 52.83
N ALA A 24 11.44 -11.00 53.06
CA ALA A 24 12.34 -10.24 52.20
C ALA A 24 12.43 -10.82 50.80
N SER A 25 12.42 -12.16 50.60
CA SER A 25 12.40 -12.80 49.31
C SER A 25 11.06 -12.59 48.56
N LEU A 26 9.93 -12.51 49.29
CA LEU A 26 8.63 -12.23 48.66
C LEU A 26 8.50 -10.76 48.23
N PHE A 27 9.12 -9.83 48.94
CA PHE A 27 9.18 -8.43 48.56
C PHE A 27 10.11 -8.17 47.36
N LEU A 28 11.23 -8.92 47.26
CA LEU A 28 12.10 -8.84 46.08
C LEU A 28 11.43 -9.38 44.80
N LEU A 29 10.55 -10.39 44.91
CA LEU A 29 9.78 -10.91 43.78
C LEU A 29 8.67 -9.94 43.32
N PHE A 30 8.13 -9.12 44.19
CA PHE A 30 7.14 -8.08 43.85
C PHE A 30 7.77 -6.81 43.28
N ALA A 31 9.05 -6.52 43.57
CA ALA A 31 9.74 -5.34 43.03
C ALA A 31 10.17 -5.49 41.55
N PHE A 32 10.12 -6.70 40.99
CA PHE A 32 10.30 -6.97 39.55
C PHE A 32 8.98 -7.10 38.76
N SER A 33 7.86 -6.69 39.32
CA SER A 33 6.71 -6.34 38.50
C SER A 33 7.10 -5.12 37.71
N SER A 34 7.83 -5.35 36.63
CA SER A 34 8.06 -4.37 35.59
C SER A 34 6.71 -3.78 35.23
N PHE A 35 6.48 -2.53 35.58
CA PHE A 35 5.46 -1.73 34.95
C PHE A 35 5.83 -1.75 33.47
N SER A 36 5.31 -2.73 32.73
CA SER A 36 5.20 -2.63 31.30
C SER A 36 4.28 -1.45 31.07
N HIS A 37 4.85 -0.24 31.02
CA HIS A 37 4.18 0.83 30.32
C HIS A 37 4.00 0.27 28.92
N ALA A 38 2.78 -0.07 28.57
CA ALA A 38 2.43 -0.17 27.16
C ALA A 38 2.75 1.23 26.63
N ALA A 39 3.88 1.37 25.95
CA ALA A 39 4.18 2.60 25.23
C ALA A 39 2.97 2.86 24.34
N ASP A 40 2.43 4.08 24.40
CA ASP A 40 1.32 4.45 23.54
C ASP A 40 1.72 4.11 22.11
N LYS A 41 0.83 3.40 21.42
CA LYS A 41 1.10 3.00 20.03
C LYS A 41 1.23 4.25 19.18
N LEU A 42 2.19 4.21 18.24
CA LEU A 42 2.32 5.27 17.25
C LEU A 42 1.07 5.36 16.39
N ASN A 43 0.62 6.57 16.13
CA ASN A 43 -0.45 6.90 15.20
C ASN A 43 0.15 7.20 13.82
N ILE A 44 -0.07 6.31 12.87
CA ILE A 44 0.49 6.42 11.53
C ILE A 44 -0.58 6.87 10.56
N GLY A 45 -0.42 8.08 10.02
CA GLY A 45 -1.25 8.62 8.96
C GLY A 45 -0.98 7.98 7.61
N ILE A 46 -2.01 7.92 6.75
CA ILE A 46 -1.90 7.54 5.35
C ILE A 46 -2.69 8.50 4.47
N THR A 47 -2.20 8.76 3.25
CA THR A 47 -2.81 9.73 2.33
C THR A 47 -3.74 9.12 1.30
N LEU A 48 -3.45 7.89 0.86
CA LEU A 48 -4.22 7.17 -0.15
C LEU A 48 -4.59 5.77 0.35
N GLN A 49 -5.69 5.22 -0.15
CA GLN A 49 -6.20 3.92 0.27
C GLN A 49 -5.21 2.76 0.19
N PRO A 50 -4.41 2.58 -0.88
CA PRO A 50 -3.44 1.49 -0.94
C PRO A 50 -2.44 1.50 0.21
N TYR A 51 -2.12 2.67 0.74
CA TYR A 51 -1.18 2.82 1.85
C TYR A 51 -1.69 2.25 3.17
N TYR A 52 -3.01 2.16 3.35
CA TYR A 52 -3.57 1.44 4.49
C TYR A 52 -3.12 -0.03 4.50
N SER A 53 -3.23 -0.72 3.36
CA SER A 53 -2.79 -2.12 3.23
C SER A 53 -1.29 -2.26 3.45
N TYR A 54 -0.46 -1.37 2.88
CA TYR A 54 1.00 -1.42 3.04
C TYR A 54 1.44 -1.20 4.48
N VAL A 55 0.92 -0.15 5.12
CA VAL A 55 1.26 0.16 6.50
C VAL A 55 0.77 -0.95 7.42
N LYS A 56 -0.48 -1.42 7.26
CA LYS A 56 -1.02 -2.52 8.07
C LYS A 56 -0.22 -3.81 7.92
N ALA A 57 0.20 -4.13 6.68
CA ALA A 57 1.06 -5.28 6.43
C ALA A 57 2.41 -5.20 7.13
N VAL A 58 2.98 -3.99 7.26
CA VAL A 58 4.28 -3.77 7.93
C VAL A 58 4.14 -3.76 9.45
N VAL A 59 3.24 -2.91 9.97
CA VAL A 59 3.20 -2.63 11.40
C VAL A 59 2.31 -3.60 12.19
N GLY A 60 1.38 -4.30 11.54
CA GLY A 60 0.44 -5.20 12.20
C GLY A 60 -0.34 -4.49 13.29
N ASP A 61 -0.18 -4.96 14.55
CA ASP A 61 -0.85 -4.40 15.73
C ASP A 61 0.08 -3.52 16.59
N LYS A 62 1.28 -3.20 16.08
CA LYS A 62 2.26 -2.39 16.81
C LYS A 62 2.01 -0.89 16.73
N ALA A 63 1.19 -0.45 15.78
CA ALA A 63 0.79 0.93 15.60
C ALA A 63 -0.69 1.02 15.21
N GLU A 64 -1.31 2.18 15.41
CA GLU A 64 -2.64 2.50 14.89
C GLU A 64 -2.51 3.22 13.54
N ILE A 65 -3.46 2.98 12.63
CA ILE A 65 -3.44 3.59 11.31
C ILE A 65 -4.61 4.55 11.19
N LEU A 66 -4.29 5.81 10.92
CA LEU A 66 -5.25 6.90 10.82
C LEU A 66 -5.30 7.42 9.38
N PRO A 67 -6.36 7.14 8.60
CA PRO A 67 -6.52 7.77 7.30
C PRO A 67 -6.67 9.29 7.43
N LEU A 68 -5.92 10.05 6.63
CA LEU A 68 -6.01 11.52 6.60
C LEU A 68 -7.39 11.96 6.12
N VAL A 69 -7.99 11.22 5.19
CA VAL A 69 -9.26 11.53 4.54
C VAL A 69 -10.22 10.36 4.71
N ASP A 70 -11.52 10.62 4.70
CA ASP A 70 -12.53 9.57 4.72
C ASP A 70 -12.49 8.70 3.47
N ALA A 71 -12.93 7.44 3.57
CA ALA A 71 -12.98 6.54 2.43
C ALA A 71 -13.93 7.07 1.31
N GLY A 72 -13.63 6.69 0.07
CA GLY A 72 -14.48 7.02 -1.08
C GLY A 72 -14.21 8.39 -1.72
N PHE A 73 -13.20 9.13 -1.28
CA PHE A 73 -12.78 10.35 -1.98
C PHE A 73 -12.07 10.03 -3.31
N ASN A 74 -12.15 10.98 -4.24
CA ASN A 74 -11.36 10.93 -5.47
C ASN A 74 -10.08 11.77 -5.28
N PRO A 75 -8.88 11.16 -5.27
CA PRO A 75 -7.63 11.88 -5.00
C PRO A 75 -7.29 12.95 -6.06
N HIS A 76 -7.76 12.80 -7.30
CA HIS A 76 -7.46 13.76 -8.37
C HIS A 76 -8.12 15.12 -8.21
N ASN A 77 -9.24 15.19 -7.49
CA ASN A 77 -9.99 16.45 -7.33
C ASN A 77 -10.29 16.79 -5.86
N TYR A 78 -9.70 16.06 -4.92
CA TYR A 78 -9.92 16.29 -3.50
C TYR A 78 -9.40 17.65 -3.06
N GLN A 79 -10.21 18.36 -2.32
CA GLN A 79 -9.84 19.63 -1.68
C GLN A 79 -9.75 19.44 -0.17
N PRO A 80 -8.62 19.85 0.47
CA PRO A 80 -8.45 19.73 1.91
C PRO A 80 -9.59 20.34 2.71
N GLN A 81 -10.01 19.65 3.75
CA GLN A 81 -11.06 20.06 4.67
C GLN A 81 -10.46 20.40 6.05
N PRO A 82 -11.10 21.27 6.86
CA PRO A 82 -10.62 21.54 8.22
C PRO A 82 -10.46 20.29 9.09
N ASN A 83 -11.25 19.25 8.81
CA ASN A 83 -11.17 17.96 9.50
C ASN A 83 -9.87 17.22 9.24
N ASP A 84 -9.30 17.35 8.04
CA ASP A 84 -8.04 16.70 7.67
C ASP A 84 -6.89 17.25 8.52
N LEU A 85 -6.87 18.58 8.73
CA LEU A 85 -5.89 19.22 9.61
C LEU A 85 -6.04 18.75 11.07
N ARG A 86 -7.28 18.52 11.52
CA ARG A 86 -7.53 17.98 12.87
C ARG A 86 -6.99 16.56 12.99
N ARG A 87 -7.27 15.68 12.01
CA ARG A 87 -6.77 14.31 11.99
C ARG A 87 -5.24 14.27 11.94
N LEU A 88 -4.61 15.14 11.14
CA LEU A 88 -3.17 15.20 11.03
C LEU A 88 -2.50 15.52 12.39
N ARG A 89 -3.16 16.29 13.26
CA ARG A 89 -2.64 16.61 14.60
C ARG A 89 -2.54 15.39 15.52
N GLU A 90 -3.31 14.36 15.26
CA GLU A 90 -3.32 13.11 16.03
C GLU A 90 -2.25 12.10 15.55
N MET A 91 -1.54 12.43 14.45
CA MET A 91 -0.54 11.53 13.83
C MET A 91 0.86 11.85 14.32
N ASP A 92 1.65 10.81 14.60
CA ASP A 92 3.09 10.90 14.89
C ASP A 92 3.92 10.79 13.61
N VAL A 93 3.44 9.95 12.69
CA VAL A 93 4.06 9.66 11.39
C VAL A 93 2.99 9.77 10.32
N ILE A 94 3.34 10.20 9.11
CA ILE A 94 2.47 10.10 7.94
C ILE A 94 3.21 9.49 6.76
N VAL A 95 2.58 8.51 6.10
CA VAL A 95 3.10 7.87 4.89
C VAL A 95 2.41 8.49 3.69
N VAL A 96 3.21 9.06 2.79
CA VAL A 96 2.75 9.78 1.60
C VAL A 96 3.16 9.07 0.31
N ASN A 97 2.37 9.26 -0.76
CA ASN A 97 2.81 8.94 -2.12
C ASN A 97 3.96 9.88 -2.53
N GLY A 98 3.80 11.18 -2.33
CA GLY A 98 4.86 12.18 -2.42
C GLY A 98 5.35 12.51 -3.83
N ILE A 99 4.69 11.97 -4.86
CA ILE A 99 5.03 12.15 -6.29
C ILE A 99 3.82 12.56 -7.13
N GLY A 100 2.87 13.25 -6.52
CA GLY A 100 1.55 13.54 -7.06
C GLY A 100 0.49 12.55 -6.57
N HIS A 101 -0.76 12.78 -6.92
CA HIS A 101 -1.95 12.03 -6.50
C HIS A 101 -2.40 12.30 -5.05
N ASP A 102 -1.50 12.75 -4.20
CA ASP A 102 -1.76 13.18 -2.84
C ASP A 102 -1.26 14.60 -2.52
N ASP A 103 -1.23 15.46 -3.53
CA ASP A 103 -0.83 16.88 -3.38
C ASP A 103 -1.69 17.64 -2.36
N PHE A 104 -2.94 17.21 -2.18
CA PHE A 104 -3.81 17.75 -1.14
C PHE A 104 -3.23 17.50 0.26
N ALA A 105 -2.62 16.33 0.50
CA ALA A 105 -2.03 15.99 1.79
C ALA A 105 -0.80 16.85 2.08
N MET A 106 0.03 17.13 1.07
CA MET A 106 1.17 18.03 1.22
C MET A 106 0.75 19.43 1.65
N LYS A 107 -0.39 19.93 1.13
CA LYS A 107 -0.97 21.21 1.58
C LYS A 107 -1.42 21.17 3.05
N VAL A 108 -2.03 20.06 3.50
CA VAL A 108 -2.45 19.88 4.90
C VAL A 108 -1.23 19.80 5.82
N ILE A 109 -0.20 19.03 5.44
CA ILE A 109 1.06 18.90 6.19
C ILE A 109 1.74 20.26 6.36
N GLN A 110 1.83 21.01 5.26
CA GLN A 110 2.41 22.36 5.28
C GLN A 110 1.61 23.33 6.15
N ALA A 111 0.28 23.29 6.05
CA ALA A 111 -0.59 24.15 6.86
C ALA A 111 -0.56 23.80 8.35
N ALA A 112 -0.30 22.55 8.71
CA ALA A 112 -0.17 22.11 10.10
C ALA A 112 1.08 22.69 10.79
N ASN A 113 2.13 22.99 10.02
CA ASN A 113 3.40 23.55 10.48
C ASN A 113 3.99 22.79 11.70
N ARG A 114 3.94 21.46 11.65
CA ARG A 114 4.42 20.56 12.71
C ARG A 114 5.82 20.07 12.40
N SER A 115 6.81 20.53 13.17
CA SER A 115 8.21 20.09 13.05
C SER A 115 8.47 18.70 13.64
N ASP A 116 7.56 18.18 14.45
CA ASP A 116 7.61 16.88 15.10
C ASP A 116 6.96 15.76 14.27
N LEU A 117 6.17 16.10 13.25
CA LEU A 117 5.55 15.12 12.36
C LEU A 117 6.60 14.47 11.45
N ILE A 118 6.70 13.15 11.52
CA ILE A 118 7.61 12.41 10.65
C ILE A 118 6.90 12.05 9.34
N VAL A 119 7.47 12.44 8.21
CA VAL A 119 6.93 12.13 6.88
C VAL A 119 7.75 11.00 6.23
N ILE A 120 7.10 9.92 5.84
CA ILE A 120 7.68 8.81 5.10
C ILE A 120 7.26 8.93 3.64
N GLU A 121 8.19 9.29 2.76
CA GLU A 121 8.01 9.27 1.31
C GLU A 121 8.17 7.83 0.80
N ALA A 122 7.07 7.15 0.57
CA ALA A 122 7.10 5.73 0.24
C ALA A 122 7.74 5.43 -1.12
N ASN A 123 7.75 6.39 -2.04
CA ASN A 123 8.30 6.24 -3.39
C ASN A 123 9.77 6.67 -3.53
N LYS A 124 10.46 7.07 -2.46
CA LYS A 124 11.84 7.60 -2.56
C LYS A 124 12.84 6.66 -3.27
N ASP A 125 12.62 5.36 -3.19
CA ASP A 125 13.48 4.34 -3.79
C ASP A 125 12.82 3.62 -5.00
N VAL A 126 11.66 4.10 -5.45
CA VAL A 126 10.89 3.49 -6.54
C VAL A 126 11.33 4.09 -7.88
N PRO A 127 11.71 3.26 -8.89
CA PRO A 127 11.89 3.73 -10.25
C PRO A 127 10.57 4.27 -10.81
N LEU A 128 10.58 5.52 -11.26
CA LEU A 128 9.37 6.21 -11.71
C LEU A 128 9.27 6.19 -13.24
N LEU A 129 8.08 5.91 -13.74
CA LEU A 129 7.73 6.09 -15.15
C LEU A 129 7.38 7.56 -15.41
N PRO A 130 7.71 8.11 -16.60
CA PRO A 130 7.23 9.43 -16.97
C PRO A 130 5.69 9.44 -17.07
N ALA A 131 5.09 10.60 -16.86
CA ALA A 131 3.69 10.79 -17.22
C ALA A 131 3.49 10.59 -18.72
N MET A 132 2.32 10.08 -19.13
CA MET A 132 2.07 9.82 -20.54
C MET A 132 2.20 11.11 -21.38
N GLY A 133 2.89 11.01 -22.53
CA GLY A 133 3.18 12.14 -23.38
C GLY A 133 4.36 13.01 -22.94
N GLN A 134 5.05 12.63 -21.87
CA GLN A 134 6.22 13.29 -21.35
C GLN A 134 7.47 12.41 -21.54
N SER A 135 8.62 13.02 -21.69
CA SER A 135 9.90 12.30 -21.74
C SER A 135 10.49 12.14 -20.36
N VAL A 136 11.36 11.14 -20.20
CA VAL A 136 12.17 11.02 -18.96
C VAL A 136 13.02 12.28 -18.83
N GLY A 137 12.77 13.07 -17.79
CA GLY A 137 13.47 14.35 -17.55
C GLY A 137 12.59 15.59 -17.62
N ASP A 138 11.38 15.51 -18.17
CA ASP A 138 10.41 16.64 -18.18
C ASP A 138 9.78 16.93 -16.80
N GLY A 139 10.14 16.14 -15.78
CA GLY A 139 9.78 16.37 -14.39
C GLY A 139 8.41 15.81 -13.97
N ALA A 140 7.51 15.55 -14.90
CA ALA A 140 6.21 14.95 -14.58
C ALA A 140 6.31 13.42 -14.61
N VAL A 141 5.98 12.79 -13.48
CA VAL A 141 6.01 11.34 -13.30
C VAL A 141 4.60 10.76 -13.19
N ASN A 142 4.46 9.50 -13.55
CA ASN A 142 3.22 8.77 -13.33
C ASN A 142 3.09 8.41 -11.83
N PRO A 143 2.11 8.95 -11.10
CA PRO A 143 2.01 8.77 -9.65
C PRO A 143 1.41 7.42 -9.23
N HIS A 144 0.94 6.59 -10.17
CA HIS A 144 0.18 5.37 -9.90
C HIS A 144 1.07 4.16 -9.58
N THR A 145 2.18 4.36 -8.89
CA THR A 145 3.12 3.30 -8.49
C THR A 145 2.48 2.19 -7.65
N PHE A 146 1.34 2.48 -7.01
CA PHE A 146 0.63 1.52 -6.15
C PHE A 146 -0.09 0.41 -6.92
N VAL A 147 -0.20 0.50 -8.25
CA VAL A 147 -0.79 -0.55 -9.10
C VAL A 147 0.23 -1.62 -9.49
N GLY A 148 1.53 -1.29 -9.54
CA GLY A 148 2.59 -2.23 -9.91
C GLY A 148 3.00 -3.15 -8.76
N LEU A 149 3.42 -4.39 -9.07
CA LEU A 149 3.87 -5.36 -8.08
C LEU A 149 5.27 -5.02 -7.54
N SER A 150 6.21 -4.76 -8.43
CA SER A 150 7.60 -4.45 -8.07
C SER A 150 7.68 -3.14 -7.29
N THR A 151 6.92 -2.14 -7.66
CA THR A 151 6.83 -0.85 -6.96
C THR A 151 6.16 -0.98 -5.59
N THR A 152 5.14 -1.84 -5.46
CA THR A 152 4.51 -2.19 -4.17
C THR A 152 5.53 -2.83 -3.23
N ILE A 153 6.33 -3.80 -3.72
CA ILE A 153 7.38 -4.45 -2.94
C ILE A 153 8.39 -3.42 -2.43
N GLN A 154 8.85 -2.50 -3.27
CA GLN A 154 9.80 -1.47 -2.87
C GLN A 154 9.23 -0.53 -1.82
N LYS A 155 8.00 -0.03 -2.01
CA LYS A 155 7.32 0.81 -1.01
C LYS A 155 7.20 0.16 0.35
N VAL A 156 6.81 -1.12 0.38
CA VAL A 156 6.69 -1.85 1.65
C VAL A 156 8.04 -1.99 2.36
N TYR A 157 9.14 -2.20 1.62
CA TYR A 157 10.48 -2.18 2.21
C TYR A 157 10.89 -0.80 2.70
N THR A 158 10.60 0.26 1.93
CA THR A 158 10.86 1.64 2.35
C THR A 158 10.13 1.96 3.64
N ILE A 159 8.82 1.69 3.71
CA ILE A 159 8.00 1.90 4.92
C ILE A 159 8.59 1.11 6.10
N ALA A 160 8.91 -0.17 5.92
CA ALA A 160 9.46 -0.99 7.00
C ALA A 160 10.83 -0.52 7.50
N ASN A 161 11.68 -0.02 6.61
CA ASN A 161 12.99 0.50 6.96
C ASN A 161 12.89 1.84 7.71
N GLU A 162 11.99 2.74 7.29
CA GLU A 162 11.76 4.00 8.00
C GLU A 162 11.10 3.73 9.37
N MET A 163 10.07 2.89 9.44
CA MET A 163 9.45 2.49 10.71
C MET A 163 10.46 1.84 11.67
N ALA A 164 11.41 1.06 11.16
CA ALA A 164 12.46 0.46 11.98
C ALA A 164 13.46 1.46 12.57
N LYS A 165 13.54 2.69 12.02
CA LYS A 165 14.32 3.80 12.60
C LYS A 165 13.51 4.56 13.64
N ILE A 166 12.22 4.74 13.40
CA ILE A 166 11.27 5.47 14.27
C ILE A 166 10.98 4.67 15.53
N ASP A 167 10.79 3.35 15.38
CA ASP A 167 10.49 2.40 16.44
C ASP A 167 11.47 1.22 16.41
N PRO A 168 12.69 1.39 16.94
CA PRO A 168 13.74 0.37 16.89
C PRO A 168 13.41 -0.92 17.62
N GLU A 169 12.57 -0.87 18.64
CA GLU A 169 12.15 -2.05 19.42
C GLU A 169 11.38 -3.06 18.55
N ASN A 170 10.58 -2.57 17.60
CA ASN A 170 9.81 -3.37 16.66
C ASN A 170 10.48 -3.55 15.29
N ALA A 171 11.71 -3.07 15.09
CA ALA A 171 12.42 -3.08 13.81
C ALA A 171 12.48 -4.47 13.14
N ARG A 172 12.75 -5.52 13.92
CA ARG A 172 12.79 -6.90 13.41
C ARG A 172 11.42 -7.37 12.92
N TYR A 173 10.36 -7.01 13.63
CA TYR A 173 8.99 -7.34 13.29
C TYR A 173 8.58 -6.68 11.96
N TYR A 174 8.81 -5.39 11.81
CA TYR A 174 8.48 -4.65 10.58
C TYR A 174 9.19 -5.21 9.35
N ARG A 175 10.50 -5.47 9.45
CA ARG A 175 11.27 -6.07 8.34
C ARG A 175 10.85 -7.50 8.01
N ALA A 176 10.44 -8.29 9.00
CA ALA A 176 9.94 -9.65 8.78
C ALA A 176 8.59 -9.62 8.04
N ASN A 177 7.70 -8.74 8.45
CA ASN A 177 6.40 -8.55 7.82
C ASN A 177 6.54 -8.05 6.37
N ALA A 178 7.39 -7.06 6.12
CA ALA A 178 7.68 -6.57 4.77
C ALA A 178 8.19 -7.70 3.85
N ARG A 179 9.09 -8.56 4.34
CA ARG A 179 9.55 -9.73 3.57
C ARG A 179 8.43 -10.71 3.27
N LYS A 180 7.54 -10.97 4.23
CA LYS A 180 6.38 -11.84 4.04
C LYS A 180 5.46 -11.28 2.95
N TYR A 181 5.11 -10.00 3.04
CA TYR A 181 4.26 -9.31 2.07
C TYR A 181 4.90 -9.31 0.67
N ALA A 182 6.16 -8.93 0.57
CA ALA A 182 6.91 -8.97 -0.68
C ALA A 182 6.96 -10.36 -1.32
N THR A 183 7.03 -11.42 -0.50
CA THR A 183 7.01 -12.80 -0.99
C THR A 183 5.66 -13.15 -1.62
N THR A 184 4.55 -12.66 -1.07
CA THR A 184 3.21 -12.85 -1.65
C THR A 184 3.15 -12.24 -3.06
N PHE A 185 3.61 -10.99 -3.22
CA PHE A 185 3.61 -10.31 -4.52
C PHE A 185 4.54 -10.96 -5.56
N ARG A 186 5.73 -11.43 -5.13
CA ARG A 186 6.61 -12.20 -6.02
C ARG A 186 5.97 -13.51 -6.48
N LYS A 187 5.25 -14.21 -5.60
CA LYS A 187 4.51 -15.41 -5.98
C LYS A 187 3.38 -15.11 -6.96
N MET A 188 2.63 -14.03 -6.74
CA MET A 188 1.58 -13.61 -7.67
C MET A 188 2.14 -13.33 -9.06
N LYS A 189 3.22 -12.55 -9.15
CA LYS A 189 3.91 -12.27 -10.42
C LYS A 189 4.40 -13.55 -11.09
N HIS A 190 5.10 -14.41 -10.35
CA HIS A 190 5.59 -15.69 -10.85
C HIS A 190 4.45 -16.56 -11.40
N ASN A 191 3.35 -16.70 -10.65
CA ASN A 191 2.21 -17.51 -11.09
C ASN A 191 1.57 -16.97 -12.36
N ALA A 192 1.41 -15.65 -12.49
CA ALA A 192 0.89 -15.02 -13.70
C ALA A 192 1.83 -15.27 -14.89
N MET A 193 3.13 -15.08 -14.70
CA MET A 193 4.13 -15.38 -15.74
C MET A 193 4.12 -16.85 -16.15
N MET A 194 4.04 -17.78 -15.20
CA MET A 194 3.94 -19.21 -15.51
C MET A 194 2.66 -19.57 -16.27
N THR A 195 1.55 -18.88 -15.99
CA THR A 195 0.27 -19.10 -16.66
C THR A 195 0.30 -18.56 -18.10
N LEU A 196 1.05 -17.50 -18.34
CA LEU A 196 1.27 -16.95 -19.68
C LEU A 196 2.23 -17.85 -20.49
N GLY A 197 3.19 -18.50 -19.82
CA GLY A 197 4.12 -19.43 -20.48
C GLY A 197 4.87 -18.78 -21.63
N ASP A 198 4.85 -19.47 -22.80
CA ASP A 198 5.50 -19.04 -24.03
C ASP A 198 4.56 -18.28 -24.99
N LEU A 199 3.45 -17.69 -24.45
CA LEU A 199 2.54 -16.90 -25.27
C LEU A 199 3.32 -15.74 -25.93
N ASP A 200 3.27 -15.67 -27.25
CA ASP A 200 3.79 -14.53 -27.98
C ASP A 200 2.86 -13.32 -27.81
N THR A 201 3.24 -12.47 -26.87
CA THR A 201 2.57 -11.19 -26.64
C THR A 201 3.33 -10.02 -27.26
N ALA A 202 4.40 -10.29 -28.02
CA ALA A 202 5.19 -9.27 -28.69
C ALA A 202 4.32 -8.48 -29.68
N GLY A 203 4.36 -7.16 -29.55
CA GLY A 203 3.54 -6.26 -30.37
C GLY A 203 2.05 -6.28 -30.02
N MET A 204 1.65 -6.78 -28.85
CA MET A 204 0.32 -6.56 -28.30
C MET A 204 0.14 -5.06 -28.03
N THR A 205 -0.91 -4.48 -28.61
CA THR A 205 -1.22 -3.08 -28.48
C THR A 205 -2.45 -2.90 -27.60
N VAL A 206 -2.31 -2.21 -26.48
CA VAL A 206 -3.40 -1.99 -25.54
C VAL A 206 -3.72 -0.50 -25.40
N ALA A 207 -4.97 -0.23 -25.07
CA ALA A 207 -5.39 1.06 -24.57
C ALA A 207 -5.83 0.94 -23.11
N THR A 208 -5.79 2.07 -22.40
CA THR A 208 -6.36 2.18 -21.07
C THR A 208 -7.28 3.39 -21.02
N THR A 209 -8.33 3.34 -20.21
CA THR A 209 -9.17 4.52 -20.00
C THR A 209 -8.47 5.56 -19.15
N HIS A 210 -7.60 5.14 -18.24
CA HIS A 210 -6.83 6.01 -17.36
C HIS A 210 -5.35 5.60 -17.36
N ASN A 211 -4.43 6.57 -17.25
CA ASN A 211 -2.99 6.34 -17.22
C ASN A 211 -2.48 5.79 -15.87
N ALA A 212 -3.18 4.80 -15.32
CA ALA A 212 -2.83 4.22 -14.03
C ALA A 212 -2.02 2.92 -14.13
N TYR A 213 -2.20 2.17 -15.20
CA TYR A 213 -1.78 0.76 -15.24
C TYR A 213 -0.41 0.52 -15.82
N GLY A 214 0.31 1.57 -16.22
CA GLY A 214 1.62 1.48 -16.86
C GLY A 214 2.64 0.67 -16.09
N TYR A 215 2.71 0.83 -14.75
CA TYR A 215 3.63 0.05 -13.91
C TYR A 215 3.31 -1.44 -13.91
N LEU A 216 2.02 -1.82 -13.89
CA LEU A 216 1.61 -3.23 -13.96
C LEU A 216 1.90 -3.82 -15.33
N LEU A 217 1.45 -3.15 -16.39
CA LEU A 217 1.53 -3.65 -17.76
C LEU A 217 2.98 -3.82 -18.22
N GLN A 218 3.86 -2.85 -17.89
CA GLN A 218 5.29 -2.93 -18.22
C GLN A 218 5.98 -4.13 -17.57
N GLU A 219 5.55 -4.56 -16.38
CA GLU A 219 6.10 -5.76 -15.72
C GLU A 219 5.88 -7.06 -16.51
N PHE A 220 4.94 -7.06 -17.47
CA PHE A 220 4.61 -8.16 -18.34
C PHE A 220 4.94 -7.88 -19.81
N GLY A 221 5.71 -6.83 -20.09
CA GLY A 221 6.13 -6.47 -21.43
C GLY A 221 5.01 -5.93 -22.32
N VAL A 222 3.93 -5.39 -21.72
CA VAL A 222 2.80 -4.82 -22.45
C VAL A 222 2.89 -3.30 -22.42
N ASP A 223 2.91 -2.69 -23.62
CA ASP A 223 2.96 -1.25 -23.77
C ASP A 223 1.58 -0.63 -23.97
N VAL A 224 1.32 0.50 -23.30
CA VAL A 224 0.10 1.28 -23.46
C VAL A 224 0.26 2.22 -24.65
N ALA A 225 -0.44 1.92 -25.76
CA ALA A 225 -0.37 2.72 -26.97
C ALA A 225 -1.17 4.03 -26.87
N THR A 226 -2.26 4.03 -26.11
CA THR A 226 -3.09 5.23 -25.94
C THR A 226 -3.88 5.20 -24.64
N VAL A 227 -4.10 6.38 -24.09
CA VAL A 227 -5.03 6.62 -22.98
C VAL A 227 -6.23 7.38 -23.50
N ILE A 228 -7.41 6.99 -23.06
CA ILE A 228 -8.69 7.41 -23.63
C ILE A 228 -9.28 8.61 -22.88
N GLU A 229 -9.13 8.62 -21.55
CA GLU A 229 -9.63 9.72 -20.72
C GLU A 229 -8.73 10.94 -20.80
N PRO A 230 -9.29 12.11 -21.15
CA PRO A 230 -8.52 13.36 -21.10
C PRO A 230 -8.22 13.81 -19.67
N ALA A 231 -9.08 13.45 -18.70
CA ALA A 231 -8.89 13.72 -17.29
C ALA A 231 -9.66 12.68 -16.45
N HIS A 232 -9.02 12.18 -15.41
CA HIS A 232 -9.59 11.14 -14.54
C HIS A 232 -10.89 11.60 -13.86
N GLY A 233 -11.94 10.76 -13.97
CA GLY A 233 -13.25 11.01 -13.36
C GLY A 233 -14.09 12.07 -14.06
N VAL A 234 -13.67 12.53 -15.24
CA VAL A 234 -14.44 13.43 -16.08
C VAL A 234 -15.04 12.64 -17.23
N GLU A 235 -16.36 12.65 -17.36
CA GLU A 235 -17.03 12.03 -18.51
C GLU A 235 -16.56 12.72 -19.80
N PRO A 236 -16.06 11.97 -20.79
CA PRO A 236 -15.71 12.55 -22.09
C PRO A 236 -16.93 13.14 -22.76
N SER A 237 -16.75 14.26 -23.45
CA SER A 237 -17.78 14.80 -24.35
C SER A 237 -18.03 13.86 -25.52
N ALA A 238 -19.13 14.05 -26.24
CA ALA A 238 -19.43 13.24 -27.43
C ALA A 238 -18.32 13.31 -28.50
N SER A 239 -17.69 14.48 -28.68
CA SER A 239 -16.56 14.65 -29.60
C SER A 239 -15.32 13.87 -29.14
N GLN A 240 -14.98 13.91 -27.85
CA GLN A 240 -13.86 13.16 -27.29
C GLN A 240 -14.08 11.63 -27.40
N LEU A 241 -15.32 11.18 -27.16
CA LEU A 241 -15.68 9.76 -27.35
C LEU A 241 -15.50 9.34 -28.82
N GLN A 242 -15.91 10.17 -29.77
CA GLN A 242 -15.75 9.90 -31.20
C GLN A 242 -14.27 9.87 -31.59
N GLU A 243 -13.45 10.82 -31.14
CA GLU A 243 -12.00 10.83 -31.36
C GLU A 243 -11.33 9.57 -30.80
N THR A 244 -11.77 9.10 -29.62
CA THR A 244 -11.31 7.87 -29.00
C THR A 244 -11.63 6.65 -29.85
N ILE A 245 -12.87 6.52 -30.34
CA ILE A 245 -13.30 5.45 -31.23
C ILE A 245 -12.44 5.43 -32.49
N GLU A 246 -12.16 6.60 -33.09
CA GLU A 246 -11.30 6.70 -34.26
C GLU A 246 -9.84 6.31 -33.96
N LYS A 247 -9.30 6.72 -32.83
CA LYS A 247 -7.96 6.30 -32.40
C LYS A 247 -7.85 4.79 -32.24
N ILE A 248 -8.81 4.15 -31.58
CA ILE A 248 -8.84 2.70 -31.39
C ILE A 248 -8.86 2.00 -32.74
N ARG A 249 -9.72 2.44 -33.65
CA ARG A 249 -9.82 1.86 -35.03
C ARG A 249 -8.54 2.01 -35.83
N LYS A 250 -7.86 3.16 -35.70
CA LYS A 250 -6.61 3.44 -36.46
C LYS A 250 -5.39 2.73 -35.90
N SER A 251 -5.37 2.50 -34.57
CA SER A 251 -4.19 1.98 -33.87
C SER A 251 -4.14 0.45 -33.79
N GLY A 252 -5.14 -0.26 -34.32
CA GLY A 252 -5.18 -1.73 -34.24
C GLY A 252 -5.16 -2.28 -32.80
N ILE A 253 -5.79 -1.57 -31.89
CA ILE A 253 -5.83 -1.95 -30.48
C ILE A 253 -6.67 -3.21 -30.31
N ASP A 254 -6.08 -4.23 -29.71
CA ASP A 254 -6.74 -5.51 -29.45
C ASP A 254 -7.56 -5.49 -28.17
N VAL A 255 -7.05 -4.80 -27.15
CA VAL A 255 -7.56 -4.82 -25.78
C VAL A 255 -7.64 -3.42 -25.21
N LEU A 256 -8.76 -3.13 -24.54
CA LEU A 256 -8.95 -1.92 -23.75
C LEU A 256 -9.14 -2.28 -22.28
N PHE A 257 -8.21 -1.84 -21.43
CA PHE A 257 -8.38 -1.90 -20.00
C PHE A 257 -9.11 -0.66 -19.48
N TYR A 258 -10.23 -0.88 -18.79
CA TYR A 258 -11.05 0.18 -18.24
C TYR A 258 -11.16 0.08 -16.72
N GLU A 259 -11.44 1.22 -16.08
CA GLU A 259 -11.51 1.31 -14.65
C GLU A 259 -12.81 0.77 -14.09
N LEU A 260 -12.75 0.10 -12.92
CA LEU A 260 -13.87 -0.54 -12.25
C LEU A 260 -15.09 0.38 -12.07
N ASN A 261 -14.86 1.67 -11.87
CA ASN A 261 -15.89 2.66 -11.58
C ASN A 261 -16.29 3.52 -12.79
N MET A 262 -15.82 3.17 -13.99
CA MET A 262 -16.22 3.88 -15.21
C MET A 262 -17.70 3.57 -15.54
N PRO A 263 -18.49 4.59 -15.94
CA PRO A 263 -19.87 4.36 -16.36
C PRO A 263 -19.94 3.38 -17.56
N ASN A 264 -20.69 2.31 -17.44
CA ASN A 264 -20.81 1.25 -18.44
C ASN A 264 -21.19 1.78 -19.84
N ARG A 265 -22.00 2.86 -19.91
CA ARG A 265 -22.43 3.44 -21.20
C ARG A 265 -21.29 3.84 -22.13
N TYR A 266 -20.16 4.31 -21.58
CA TYR A 266 -18.98 4.67 -22.39
C TYR A 266 -18.29 3.43 -22.93
N VAL A 267 -18.06 2.51 -22.03
CA VAL A 267 -17.41 1.23 -22.32
C VAL A 267 -18.19 0.48 -23.37
N ASP A 268 -19.52 0.35 -23.19
CA ASP A 268 -20.42 -0.28 -24.16
C ASP A 268 -20.42 0.41 -25.53
N THR A 269 -20.33 1.74 -25.55
CA THR A 269 -20.32 2.50 -26.81
C THR A 269 -19.02 2.26 -27.58
N ILE A 270 -17.88 2.24 -26.88
CA ILE A 270 -16.56 1.95 -27.48
C ILE A 270 -16.53 0.53 -28.03
N GLU A 271 -16.95 -0.45 -27.24
CA GLU A 271 -17.01 -1.85 -27.64
C GLU A 271 -17.84 -2.04 -28.91
N LYS A 272 -19.10 -1.56 -28.90
CA LYS A 272 -20.00 -1.65 -30.05
C LYS A 272 -19.46 -0.96 -31.31
N ALA A 273 -18.77 0.17 -31.14
CA ALA A 273 -18.27 0.94 -32.27
C ALA A 273 -16.96 0.39 -32.83
N THR A 274 -16.13 -0.28 -32.05
CA THR A 274 -14.76 -0.66 -32.44
C THR A 274 -14.54 -2.17 -32.51
N GLY A 275 -15.34 -2.96 -31.79
CA GLY A 275 -15.12 -4.38 -31.61
C GLY A 275 -13.90 -4.72 -30.69
N VAL A 276 -13.33 -3.73 -30.02
CA VAL A 276 -12.23 -3.95 -29.08
C VAL A 276 -12.72 -4.78 -27.89
N GLN A 277 -11.91 -5.72 -27.44
CA GLN A 277 -12.25 -6.49 -26.24
C GLN A 277 -11.95 -5.69 -24.97
N LEU A 278 -12.90 -5.68 -24.06
CA LEU A 278 -12.87 -4.88 -22.84
C LEU A 278 -12.50 -5.73 -21.64
N TYR A 279 -11.56 -5.22 -20.81
CA TYR A 279 -11.13 -5.86 -19.58
C TYR A 279 -11.07 -4.85 -18.45
N ARG A 280 -11.61 -5.22 -17.30
CA ARG A 280 -11.78 -4.32 -16.15
C ARG A 280 -10.65 -4.44 -15.16
N PHE A 281 -9.98 -3.31 -14.85
CA PHE A 281 -8.95 -3.21 -13.82
C PHE A 281 -9.43 -2.41 -12.62
N SER A 282 -8.95 -2.79 -11.44
CA SER A 282 -9.05 -1.95 -10.25
C SER A 282 -7.91 -0.94 -10.19
N HIS A 283 -8.25 0.28 -9.83
CA HIS A 283 -7.32 1.37 -9.54
C HIS A 283 -6.88 1.39 -8.05
N MET A 284 -7.47 0.57 -7.19
CA MET A 284 -7.16 0.40 -5.76
C MET A 284 -7.48 1.59 -4.84
N THR A 285 -7.98 2.71 -5.36
CA THR A 285 -8.23 3.94 -4.57
C THR A 285 -9.69 4.14 -4.17
N HIS A 286 -10.55 3.16 -4.39
CA HIS A 286 -11.97 3.24 -4.10
C HIS A 286 -12.41 2.21 -3.04
N GLY A 287 -13.54 2.47 -2.39
CA GLY A 287 -14.12 1.59 -1.37
C GLY A 287 -13.56 1.85 0.03
N PRO A 288 -13.73 0.93 0.97
CA PRO A 288 -13.27 1.08 2.35
C PRO A 288 -11.75 0.89 2.50
N TYR A 289 -11.23 1.33 3.65
CA TYR A 289 -9.86 1.04 4.07
C TYR A 289 -9.78 -0.39 4.61
N GLU A 290 -9.14 -1.28 3.87
CA GLU A 290 -9.01 -2.70 4.22
C GLU A 290 -7.56 -3.17 4.14
N ALA A 291 -7.17 -4.03 5.09
CA ALA A 291 -5.78 -4.52 5.18
C ALA A 291 -5.35 -5.32 3.95
N GLU A 292 -6.24 -6.12 3.39
CA GLU A 292 -5.95 -7.05 2.30
C GLU A 292 -6.31 -6.50 0.92
N LYS A 293 -6.85 -5.26 0.85
CA LYS A 293 -7.35 -4.66 -0.39
C LYS A 293 -6.36 -4.74 -1.55
N VAL A 294 -5.15 -4.27 -1.36
CA VAL A 294 -4.14 -4.27 -2.44
C VAL A 294 -3.78 -5.67 -2.88
N GLU A 295 -3.72 -6.64 -1.96
CA GLU A 295 -3.43 -8.03 -2.30
C GLU A 295 -4.56 -8.66 -3.12
N VAL A 296 -5.81 -8.43 -2.72
CA VAL A 296 -7.00 -8.95 -3.41
C VAL A 296 -7.12 -8.33 -4.81
N GLU A 297 -7.09 -7.01 -4.91
CA GLU A 297 -7.29 -6.32 -6.18
C GLU A 297 -6.10 -6.50 -7.15
N THR A 298 -4.87 -6.67 -6.63
CA THR A 298 -3.72 -7.06 -7.48
C THR A 298 -3.94 -8.45 -8.08
N ARG A 299 -4.45 -9.40 -7.32
CA ARG A 299 -4.75 -10.74 -7.81
C ARG A 299 -5.82 -10.71 -8.91
N GLU A 300 -6.87 -9.93 -8.71
CA GLU A 300 -7.92 -9.73 -9.70
C GLU A 300 -7.38 -9.09 -10.98
N ASN A 301 -6.59 -8.01 -10.86
CA ASN A 301 -5.94 -7.37 -11.99
C ASN A 301 -5.03 -8.34 -12.76
N LEU A 302 -4.28 -9.19 -12.06
CA LEU A 302 -3.42 -10.19 -12.71
C LEU A 302 -4.22 -11.27 -13.46
N ASN A 303 -5.32 -11.74 -12.89
CA ASN A 303 -6.20 -12.70 -13.57
C ASN A 303 -6.76 -12.08 -14.85
N THR A 304 -7.27 -10.87 -14.76
CA THR A 304 -7.78 -10.10 -15.90
C THR A 304 -6.70 -9.85 -16.96
N LEU A 305 -5.47 -9.51 -16.53
CA LEU A 305 -4.34 -9.33 -17.46
C LEU A 305 -4.02 -10.63 -18.22
N VAL A 306 -3.96 -11.76 -17.52
CA VAL A 306 -3.69 -13.07 -18.11
C VAL A 306 -4.76 -13.44 -19.14
N GLU A 307 -6.04 -13.21 -18.84
CA GLU A 307 -7.14 -13.44 -19.78
C GLU A 307 -7.02 -12.55 -21.03
N ALA A 308 -6.73 -11.26 -20.85
CA ALA A 308 -6.56 -10.31 -21.94
C ALA A 308 -5.38 -10.68 -22.85
N MET A 309 -4.25 -11.09 -22.28
CA MET A 309 -3.07 -11.49 -23.04
C MET A 309 -3.30 -12.79 -23.82
N LYS A 310 -4.03 -13.78 -23.26
CA LYS A 310 -4.43 -15.00 -23.97
C LYS A 310 -5.32 -14.68 -25.17
N PHE A 311 -6.34 -13.86 -24.96
CA PHE A 311 -7.23 -13.42 -26.04
C PHE A 311 -6.46 -12.74 -27.17
N ALA A 312 -5.55 -11.82 -26.84
CA ALA A 312 -4.77 -11.12 -27.87
C ALA A 312 -3.82 -12.05 -28.63
N ALA A 313 -3.23 -13.05 -27.98
CA ALA A 313 -2.40 -14.06 -28.62
C ALA A 313 -3.21 -14.96 -29.57
N GLU A 314 -4.40 -15.43 -29.18
CA GLU A 314 -5.31 -16.22 -29.98
C GLU A 314 -5.75 -15.46 -31.25
N LYS A 315 -6.06 -14.17 -31.12
CA LYS A 315 -6.46 -13.31 -32.24
C LYS A 315 -5.36 -13.12 -33.26
N LYS A 316 -4.08 -13.12 -32.87
CA LYS A 316 -2.93 -13.01 -33.79
C LYS A 316 -2.59 -14.31 -34.47
N GLY A 317 -2.91 -15.46 -33.87
CA GLY A 317 -2.67 -16.79 -34.47
C GLY A 317 -3.75 -17.27 -35.43
N SER A 318 -4.88 -16.55 -35.47
CA SER A 318 -6.00 -16.83 -36.40
C SER A 318 -5.93 -15.95 -37.62
#